data_3878e1fd2f1cea6dfe713e90fae9cb5d
#
_entry.id   3878e1fd2f1cea6dfe713e90fae9cb5d
#
_cell.length_a   1.000
_cell.length_b   1.000
_cell.length_c   1.000
_cell.angle_alpha   90.00
_cell.angle_beta   90.00
_cell.angle_gamma   90.00
#
_symmetry.space_group_name_H-M   'P 1'
#
loop_
_entity.id
_entity.type
_entity.pdbx_description
1 polymer ?
#
loop_
_entity_poly.entity_id
_entity_poly.type
_entity_poly.pdbx_seq_one_letter_code
_entity_poly.pdbx_strand_id
1 'polypeptide(L)'
;MSDPTKKASSKGSAATVAIVLVTSLFFVWGLTMNLVNALNSPMANYLELSGTEASLLQVAYYGAYFVMAIPASIVAKKFGYKGGVIMGLALFVLGSLVTVPATNVASYGMFLLAMFVIAAGASTLETNCNPYITKLGDEQHESMRLNLAQSFNGVGNIVGPLILSQFLGSTVAAGQPGFAEAKLAFLSSMRGMYIVIAVVLAIVLAVFLFVKLPTPPGDEEEAANGSAEKVTFGSMLKRPYFALGVLAEFVFIGLQVAGMSLFSTFAMQQWPGMTAGTAAAYLSILSLLFTVGRFVSTPIMAKVDAGKLLGVYMTASAVLFFVAFLGLGPVSVVAMIVSYLFVSIGYPVVFSLTLTGFQGSAVKTGSSALVMSIVGAALIPLLMSAIADAAGINVALLVAVPGFLYVAWYGLFGCKIGLERK
;
A
#
# COMPACT_ATOMS: atom_id res chain seq x y z
N MET A 1 -29.71 6.89 36.28
CA MET A 1 -28.23 6.93 36.33
C MET A 1 -27.69 5.72 35.61
N SER A 2 -27.12 5.90 34.43
CA SER A 2 -26.50 4.80 33.66
C SER A 2 -25.13 4.48 34.23
N ASP A 3 -24.93 3.21 34.59
CA ASP A 3 -23.69 2.68 35.17
C ASP A 3 -22.49 3.00 34.29
N PRO A 4 -21.48 3.77 34.78
CA PRO A 4 -20.31 4.15 34.00
C PRO A 4 -19.47 2.96 33.52
N THR A 5 -19.52 1.82 34.26
CA THR A 5 -18.80 0.58 33.88
C THR A 5 -19.41 -0.09 32.65
N LYS A 6 -20.74 -0.07 32.49
CA LYS A 6 -21.43 -0.55 31.29
C LYS A 6 -21.15 0.30 30.06
N LYS A 7 -21.00 1.62 30.24
CA LYS A 7 -20.71 2.55 29.13
C LYS A 7 -19.27 2.40 28.62
N ALA A 8 -18.31 2.15 29.51
CA ALA A 8 -16.92 1.88 29.13
C ALA A 8 -16.76 0.51 28.43
N SER A 9 -17.44 -0.54 28.92
CA SER A 9 -17.45 -1.87 28.30
C SER A 9 -18.08 -1.85 26.90
N SER A 10 -19.16 -1.09 26.68
CA SER A 10 -19.81 -0.99 25.36
C SER A 10 -18.97 -0.18 24.35
N LYS A 11 -18.26 0.86 24.77
CA LYS A 11 -17.33 1.61 23.90
C LYS A 11 -16.14 0.72 23.47
N GLY A 12 -15.56 -0.08 24.37
CA GLY A 12 -14.49 -1.03 24.05
C GLY A 12 -14.93 -2.09 23.04
N SER A 13 -16.13 -2.67 23.20
CA SER A 13 -16.69 -3.64 22.27
C SER A 13 -16.93 -3.04 20.87
N ALA A 14 -17.45 -1.80 20.77
CA ALA A 14 -17.68 -1.13 19.51
C ALA A 14 -16.36 -0.81 18.77
N ALA A 15 -15.31 -0.41 19.50
CA ALA A 15 -13.99 -0.17 18.92
C ALA A 15 -13.38 -1.48 18.37
N THR A 16 -13.49 -2.58 19.09
CA THR A 16 -13.00 -3.88 18.63
C THR A 16 -13.73 -4.34 17.35
N VAL A 17 -15.04 -4.19 17.27
CA VAL A 17 -15.81 -4.53 16.06
C VAL A 17 -15.37 -3.65 14.89
N ALA A 18 -15.16 -2.36 15.11
CA ALA A 18 -14.69 -1.44 14.07
C ALA A 18 -13.27 -1.82 13.57
N ILE A 19 -12.36 -2.18 14.49
CA ILE A 19 -11.01 -2.65 14.14
C ILE A 19 -11.09 -3.90 13.27
N VAL A 20 -11.91 -4.88 13.62
CA VAL A 20 -12.09 -6.12 12.85
C VAL A 20 -12.65 -5.82 11.45
N LEU A 21 -13.71 -5.00 11.38
CA LEU A 21 -14.32 -4.63 10.09
C LEU A 21 -13.35 -3.87 9.18
N VAL A 22 -12.62 -2.89 9.72
CA VAL A 22 -11.66 -2.13 8.92
C VAL A 22 -10.46 -3.00 8.54
N THR A 23 -9.98 -3.88 9.43
CA THR A 23 -8.94 -4.86 9.10
C THR A 23 -9.38 -5.79 7.96
N SER A 24 -10.66 -6.19 7.93
CA SER A 24 -11.21 -6.98 6.82
C SER A 24 -11.17 -6.20 5.49
N LEU A 25 -11.37 -4.87 5.52
CA LEU A 25 -11.21 -4.03 4.33
C LEU A 25 -9.78 -4.05 3.79
N PHE A 26 -8.76 -4.07 4.67
CA PHE A 26 -7.37 -4.17 4.22
C PHE A 26 -7.12 -5.46 3.45
N PHE A 27 -7.71 -6.59 3.89
CA PHE A 27 -7.64 -7.84 3.15
C PHE A 27 -8.33 -7.76 1.79
N VAL A 28 -9.59 -7.30 1.76
CA VAL A 28 -10.39 -7.20 0.52
C VAL A 28 -9.74 -6.26 -0.48
N TRP A 29 -9.25 -5.13 -0.02
CA TRP A 29 -8.55 -4.16 -0.85
C TRP A 29 -7.21 -4.73 -1.36
N GLY A 30 -6.37 -5.35 -0.48
CA GLY A 30 -5.13 -5.99 -0.90
C GLY A 30 -5.37 -7.09 -1.94
N LEU A 31 -6.37 -7.94 -1.72
CA LEU A 31 -6.81 -8.96 -2.68
C LEU A 31 -7.16 -8.35 -4.03
N THR A 32 -8.06 -7.35 -4.02
CA THR A 32 -8.57 -6.72 -5.24
C THR A 32 -7.46 -6.04 -6.04
N MET A 33 -6.60 -5.27 -5.36
CA MET A 33 -5.51 -4.54 -6.01
C MET A 33 -4.49 -5.48 -6.65
N ASN A 34 -4.20 -6.60 -6.02
CA ASN A 34 -3.23 -7.54 -6.59
C ASN A 34 -3.83 -8.44 -7.68
N LEU A 35 -5.12 -8.73 -7.63
CA LEU A 35 -5.84 -9.28 -8.78
C LEU A 35 -5.72 -8.34 -9.99
N VAL A 36 -6.01 -7.05 -9.79
CA VAL A 36 -5.92 -6.02 -10.84
C VAL A 36 -4.50 -5.89 -11.38
N ASN A 37 -3.49 -5.82 -10.49
CA ASN A 37 -2.09 -5.69 -10.91
C ASN A 37 -1.59 -6.92 -11.67
N ALA A 38 -2.00 -8.12 -11.30
CA ALA A 38 -1.61 -9.35 -11.97
C ALA A 38 -2.20 -9.47 -13.39
N LEU A 39 -3.28 -8.75 -13.69
CA LEU A 39 -3.86 -8.66 -15.04
C LEU A 39 -3.09 -7.73 -15.98
N ASN A 40 -2.25 -6.83 -15.47
CA ASN A 40 -1.57 -5.84 -16.31
C ASN A 40 -0.69 -6.47 -17.40
N SER A 41 0.10 -7.49 -17.06
CA SER A 41 0.98 -8.15 -18.02
C SER A 41 0.22 -8.94 -19.12
N PRO A 42 -0.75 -9.80 -18.80
CA PRO A 42 -1.60 -10.42 -19.82
C PRO A 42 -2.36 -9.39 -20.68
N MET A 43 -2.84 -8.32 -20.06
CA MET A 43 -3.55 -7.25 -20.76
C MET A 43 -2.64 -6.54 -21.76
N ALA A 44 -1.39 -6.23 -21.39
CA ALA A 44 -0.41 -5.64 -22.29
C ALA A 44 -0.16 -6.54 -23.50
N ASN A 45 -0.04 -7.86 -23.30
CA ASN A 45 0.14 -8.82 -24.39
C ASN A 45 -1.10 -8.90 -25.31
N TYR A 46 -2.30 -9.10 -24.76
CA TYR A 46 -3.51 -9.29 -25.56
C TYR A 46 -4.06 -8.01 -26.21
N LEU A 47 -3.76 -6.84 -25.67
CA LEU A 47 -4.05 -5.55 -26.31
C LEU A 47 -2.91 -5.06 -27.18
N GLU A 48 -1.82 -5.85 -27.30
CA GLU A 48 -0.65 -5.55 -28.15
C GLU A 48 -0.05 -4.17 -27.82
N LEU A 49 0.02 -3.85 -26.51
CA LEU A 49 0.51 -2.57 -26.03
C LEU A 49 2.04 -2.46 -26.17
N SER A 50 2.50 -1.31 -26.59
CA SER A 50 3.92 -0.95 -26.47
C SER A 50 4.34 -0.86 -25.01
N GLY A 51 5.65 -0.93 -24.73
CA GLY A 51 6.17 -0.76 -23.36
C GLY A 51 5.79 0.58 -22.75
N THR A 52 5.73 1.65 -23.57
CA THR A 52 5.29 2.97 -23.11
C THR A 52 3.83 2.97 -22.71
N GLU A 53 2.94 2.37 -23.51
CA GLU A 53 1.52 2.25 -23.18
C GLU A 53 1.31 1.39 -21.93
N ALA A 54 1.99 0.24 -21.80
CA ALA A 54 1.93 -0.57 -20.60
C ALA A 54 2.35 0.23 -19.34
N SER A 55 3.33 1.12 -19.46
CA SER A 55 3.77 2.00 -18.36
C SER A 55 2.72 3.03 -17.95
N LEU A 56 1.83 3.47 -18.86
CA LEU A 56 0.74 4.40 -18.55
C LEU A 56 -0.27 3.83 -17.54
N LEU A 57 -0.41 2.49 -17.45
CA LEU A 57 -1.20 1.86 -16.38
C LEU A 57 -0.65 2.19 -14.99
N GLN A 58 0.67 2.17 -14.84
CA GLN A 58 1.35 2.55 -13.59
C GLN A 58 1.16 4.05 -13.29
N VAL A 59 1.26 4.90 -14.33
CA VAL A 59 1.04 6.35 -14.20
C VAL A 59 -0.40 6.63 -13.79
N ALA A 60 -1.39 5.96 -14.39
CA ALA A 60 -2.80 6.09 -14.03
C ALA A 60 -3.02 5.68 -12.56
N TYR A 61 -2.40 4.58 -12.13
CA TYR A 61 -2.50 4.08 -10.77
C TYR A 61 -1.92 5.05 -9.74
N TYR A 62 -0.63 5.37 -9.83
CA TYR A 62 0.02 6.24 -8.83
C TYR A 62 -0.40 7.70 -8.96
N GLY A 63 -0.79 8.13 -10.17
CA GLY A 63 -1.41 9.43 -10.39
C GLY A 63 -2.73 9.58 -9.65
N ALA A 64 -3.57 8.54 -9.63
CA ALA A 64 -4.79 8.53 -8.86
C ALA A 64 -4.52 8.65 -7.34
N TYR A 65 -3.51 7.97 -6.83
CA TYR A 65 -3.09 8.10 -5.42
C TYR A 65 -2.72 9.53 -5.07
N PHE A 66 -1.93 10.17 -5.91
CA PHE A 66 -1.51 11.55 -5.69
C PHE A 66 -2.69 12.53 -5.72
N VAL A 67 -3.56 12.41 -6.72
CA VAL A 67 -4.68 13.35 -6.94
C VAL A 67 -5.80 13.14 -5.92
N MET A 68 -6.15 11.88 -5.58
CA MET A 68 -7.32 11.56 -4.78
C MET A 68 -7.12 11.65 -3.28
N ALA A 69 -5.89 11.67 -2.78
CA ALA A 69 -5.63 11.75 -1.34
C ALA A 69 -6.21 13.04 -0.72
N ILE A 70 -6.13 14.18 -1.41
CA ILE A 70 -6.70 15.45 -0.91
C ILE A 70 -8.24 15.42 -0.90
N PRO A 71 -8.95 15.09 -2.01
CA PRO A 71 -10.41 14.92 -2.00
C PRO A 71 -10.88 13.91 -0.93
N ALA A 72 -10.17 12.79 -0.76
CA ALA A 72 -10.48 11.81 0.26
C ALA A 72 -10.44 12.37 1.69
N SER A 73 -9.42 13.18 1.99
CA SER A 73 -9.30 13.89 3.27
C SER A 73 -10.42 14.92 3.49
N ILE A 74 -10.80 15.66 2.44
CA ILE A 74 -11.92 16.63 2.51
C ILE A 74 -13.23 15.93 2.85
N VAL A 75 -13.50 14.78 2.20
CA VAL A 75 -14.69 13.97 2.50
C VAL A 75 -14.64 13.44 3.94
N ALA A 76 -13.48 12.98 4.41
CA ALA A 76 -13.31 12.54 5.79
C ALA A 76 -13.56 13.67 6.82
N LYS A 77 -13.14 14.89 6.53
CA LYS A 77 -13.39 16.04 7.39
C LYS A 77 -14.88 16.39 7.46
N LYS A 78 -15.59 16.30 6.34
CA LYS A 78 -17.00 16.68 6.23
C LYS A 78 -17.96 15.58 6.70
N PHE A 79 -17.68 14.33 6.39
CA PHE A 79 -18.58 13.19 6.61
C PHE A 79 -18.00 12.12 7.54
N GLY A 80 -16.87 12.40 8.18
CA GLY A 80 -16.14 11.45 9.03
C GLY A 80 -15.45 10.33 8.22
N TYR A 81 -14.73 9.48 8.91
CA TYR A 81 -14.02 8.35 8.30
C TYR A 81 -14.96 7.39 7.57
N LYS A 82 -16.17 7.17 8.10
CA LYS A 82 -17.19 6.36 7.43
C LYS A 82 -17.54 6.87 6.05
N GLY A 83 -17.70 8.20 5.90
CA GLY A 83 -17.94 8.83 4.60
C GLY A 83 -16.82 8.59 3.60
N GLY A 84 -15.56 8.67 4.06
CA GLY A 84 -14.39 8.35 3.25
C GLY A 84 -14.37 6.88 2.81
N VAL A 85 -14.65 5.95 3.71
CA VAL A 85 -14.74 4.51 3.39
C VAL A 85 -15.83 4.22 2.35
N ILE A 86 -17.02 4.80 2.53
CA ILE A 86 -18.14 4.65 1.57
C ILE A 86 -17.74 5.19 0.19
N MET A 87 -17.12 6.39 0.12
CA MET A 87 -16.64 6.96 -1.14
C MET A 87 -15.59 6.05 -1.80
N GLY A 88 -14.61 5.55 -1.01
CA GLY A 88 -13.57 4.67 -1.53
C GLY A 88 -14.13 3.37 -2.12
N LEU A 89 -15.03 2.70 -1.39
CA LEU A 89 -15.71 1.49 -1.87
C LEU A 89 -16.59 1.76 -3.10
N ALA A 90 -17.29 2.88 -3.14
CA ALA A 90 -18.10 3.26 -4.31
C ALA A 90 -17.24 3.48 -5.56
N LEU A 91 -16.09 4.17 -5.42
CA LEU A 91 -15.12 4.33 -6.52
C LEU A 91 -14.55 2.98 -6.98
N PHE A 92 -14.24 2.08 -6.06
CA PHE A 92 -13.79 0.72 -6.40
C PHE A 92 -14.84 -0.05 -7.20
N VAL A 93 -16.12 -0.01 -6.78
CA VAL A 93 -17.23 -0.63 -7.50
C VAL A 93 -17.37 -0.02 -8.88
N LEU A 94 -17.41 1.30 -8.98
CA LEU A 94 -17.53 2.03 -10.25
C LEU A 94 -16.38 1.70 -11.20
N GLY A 95 -15.14 1.75 -10.72
CA GLY A 95 -13.97 1.40 -11.52
C GLY A 95 -14.01 -0.04 -12.04
N SER A 96 -14.40 -0.99 -11.17
CA SER A 96 -14.60 -2.38 -11.57
C SER A 96 -15.71 -2.54 -12.63
N LEU A 97 -16.79 -1.78 -12.54
CA LEU A 97 -17.87 -1.79 -13.54
C LEU A 97 -17.44 -1.15 -14.86
N VAL A 98 -16.56 -0.13 -14.85
CA VAL A 98 -16.03 0.49 -16.09
C VAL A 98 -15.18 -0.51 -16.90
N THR A 99 -14.60 -1.52 -16.27
CA THR A 99 -13.88 -2.56 -17.02
C THR A 99 -14.80 -3.42 -17.89
N VAL A 100 -16.07 -3.55 -17.55
CA VAL A 100 -17.02 -4.36 -18.31
C VAL A 100 -17.18 -3.86 -19.75
N PRO A 101 -17.57 -2.60 -20.01
CA PRO A 101 -17.57 -2.09 -21.39
C PRO A 101 -16.16 -2.02 -22.00
N ALA A 102 -15.11 -1.76 -21.19
CA ALA A 102 -13.73 -1.77 -21.69
C ALA A 102 -13.33 -3.11 -22.30
N THR A 103 -13.74 -4.24 -21.68
CA THR A 103 -13.50 -5.59 -22.22
C THR A 103 -14.35 -5.88 -23.46
N ASN A 104 -15.58 -5.35 -23.55
CA ASN A 104 -16.46 -5.59 -24.70
C ASN A 104 -15.91 -4.98 -25.99
N VAL A 105 -15.30 -3.78 -25.89
CA VAL A 105 -14.75 -3.06 -27.06
C VAL A 105 -13.21 -3.14 -27.13
N ALA A 106 -12.58 -3.88 -26.23
CA ALA A 106 -11.13 -4.00 -26.10
C ALA A 106 -10.41 -2.63 -26.09
N SER A 107 -11.00 -1.63 -25.45
CA SER A 107 -10.50 -0.25 -25.45
C SER A 107 -9.47 -0.01 -24.36
N TYR A 108 -8.21 0.21 -24.74
CA TYR A 108 -7.14 0.53 -23.83
C TYR A 108 -7.41 1.81 -23.02
N GLY A 109 -7.94 2.86 -23.66
CA GLY A 109 -8.28 4.12 -22.97
C GLY A 109 -9.33 3.93 -21.86
N MET A 110 -10.32 3.06 -22.08
CA MET A 110 -11.30 2.70 -21.03
C MET A 110 -10.66 1.89 -19.90
N PHE A 111 -9.68 1.04 -20.20
CA PHE A 111 -8.91 0.34 -19.16
C PHE A 111 -8.08 1.32 -18.31
N LEU A 112 -7.44 2.30 -18.93
CA LEU A 112 -6.73 3.36 -18.19
C LEU A 112 -7.67 4.12 -17.25
N LEU A 113 -8.85 4.49 -17.72
CA LEU A 113 -9.87 5.15 -16.91
C LEU A 113 -10.33 4.24 -15.76
N ALA A 114 -10.61 2.96 -16.04
CA ALA A 114 -11.00 2.00 -15.02
C ALA A 114 -9.92 1.86 -13.95
N MET A 115 -8.66 1.72 -14.34
CA MET A 115 -7.51 1.63 -13.43
C MET A 115 -7.36 2.89 -12.58
N PHE A 116 -7.51 4.07 -13.18
CA PHE A 116 -7.50 5.32 -12.43
C PHE A 116 -8.61 5.37 -11.37
N VAL A 117 -9.84 5.00 -11.73
CA VAL A 117 -10.99 5.04 -10.80
C VAL A 117 -10.83 3.97 -9.68
N ILE A 118 -10.35 2.77 -10.02
CA ILE A 118 -10.03 1.73 -9.02
C ILE A 118 -8.97 2.24 -8.05
N ALA A 119 -7.87 2.78 -8.56
CA ALA A 119 -6.79 3.32 -7.73
C ALA A 119 -7.23 4.55 -6.91
N ALA A 120 -8.14 5.38 -7.43
CA ALA A 120 -8.78 6.46 -6.69
C ALA A 120 -9.59 5.93 -5.50
N GLY A 121 -10.29 4.81 -5.67
CA GLY A 121 -10.97 4.10 -4.60
C GLY A 121 -9.99 3.59 -3.54
N ALA A 122 -8.89 2.95 -3.96
CA ALA A 122 -7.83 2.45 -3.08
C ALA A 122 -7.19 3.59 -2.27
N SER A 123 -6.76 4.65 -2.94
CA SER A 123 -6.20 5.85 -2.30
C SER A 123 -7.15 6.46 -1.27
N THR A 124 -8.45 6.50 -1.60
CA THR A 124 -9.48 7.00 -0.69
C THR A 124 -9.63 6.11 0.55
N LEU A 125 -9.64 4.79 0.38
CA LEU A 125 -9.66 3.85 1.51
C LEU A 125 -8.40 4.01 2.37
N GLU A 126 -7.24 4.08 1.75
CA GLU A 126 -5.96 4.20 2.44
C GLU A 126 -5.85 5.49 3.26
N THR A 127 -6.27 6.63 2.66
CA THR A 127 -6.32 7.94 3.34
C THR A 127 -7.22 7.93 4.57
N ASN A 128 -8.25 7.08 4.61
CA ASN A 128 -9.24 7.05 5.68
C ASN A 128 -9.04 5.89 6.66
N CYS A 129 -8.77 4.66 6.17
CA CYS A 129 -8.66 3.47 7.02
C CYS A 129 -7.37 3.47 7.85
N ASN A 130 -6.22 3.90 7.29
CA ASN A 130 -4.97 3.93 8.01
C ASN A 130 -5.04 4.81 9.27
N PRO A 131 -5.41 6.11 9.18
CA PRO A 131 -5.51 6.96 10.36
C PRO A 131 -6.67 6.53 11.28
N TYR A 132 -7.75 6.00 10.73
CA TYR A 132 -8.86 5.53 11.54
C TYR A 132 -8.44 4.40 12.47
N ILE A 133 -7.72 3.40 11.95
CA ILE A 133 -7.29 2.25 12.76
C ILE A 133 -6.19 2.64 13.77
N THR A 134 -5.35 3.63 13.47
CA THR A 134 -4.36 4.13 14.44
C THR A 134 -5.02 4.85 15.59
N LYS A 135 -6.09 5.61 15.34
CA LYS A 135 -6.77 6.43 16.35
C LYS A 135 -7.89 5.70 17.12
N LEU A 136 -8.18 4.44 16.77
CA LEU A 136 -9.08 3.57 17.54
C LEU A 136 -8.32 2.82 18.64
N GLY A 137 -8.29 3.35 19.86
CA GLY A 137 -7.64 2.74 21.02
C GLY A 137 -6.53 3.62 21.60
N ASP A 138 -5.60 3.01 22.32
CA ASP A 138 -4.50 3.71 22.98
C ASP A 138 -3.42 4.20 21.99
N GLU A 139 -2.77 5.30 22.34
CA GLU A 139 -1.71 5.90 21.53
C GLU A 139 -0.45 5.04 21.49
N GLN A 140 -0.19 4.27 22.54
CA GLN A 140 1.01 3.43 22.64
C GLN A 140 1.08 2.33 21.58
N HIS A 141 -0.08 1.82 21.11
CA HIS A 141 -0.18 0.71 20.18
C HIS A 141 -0.67 1.11 18.78
N GLU A 142 -0.60 2.40 18.40
CA GLU A 142 -1.02 2.88 17.07
C GLU A 142 -0.30 2.15 15.94
N SER A 143 1.04 2.08 16.00
CA SER A 143 1.86 1.41 14.98
C SER A 143 1.56 -0.09 14.89
N MET A 144 1.34 -0.75 16.05
CA MET A 144 1.01 -2.18 16.10
C MET A 144 -0.33 -2.45 15.41
N ARG A 145 -1.36 -1.65 15.67
CA ARG A 145 -2.70 -1.82 15.06
C ARG A 145 -2.65 -1.64 13.54
N LEU A 146 -1.95 -0.60 13.07
CA LEU A 146 -1.81 -0.37 11.64
C LEU A 146 -0.98 -1.47 10.98
N ASN A 147 0.12 -1.92 11.61
CA ASN A 147 0.93 -3.00 11.08
C ASN A 147 0.15 -4.32 10.99
N LEU A 148 -0.69 -4.61 11.99
CA LEU A 148 -1.57 -5.78 11.95
C LEU A 148 -2.57 -5.71 10.79
N ALA A 149 -3.24 -4.57 10.61
CA ALA A 149 -4.18 -4.38 9.50
C ALA A 149 -3.47 -4.51 8.13
N GLN A 150 -2.30 -3.92 7.99
CA GLN A 150 -1.46 -4.06 6.79
C GLN A 150 -0.94 -5.49 6.58
N SER A 151 -0.84 -6.30 7.64
CA SER A 151 -0.52 -7.73 7.49
C SER A 151 -1.63 -8.48 6.75
N PHE A 152 -2.90 -8.18 7.05
CA PHE A 152 -4.04 -8.74 6.32
C PHE A 152 -4.11 -8.27 4.86
N ASN A 153 -3.73 -7.02 4.59
CA ASN A 153 -3.51 -6.56 3.21
C ASN A 153 -2.46 -7.41 2.52
N GLY A 154 -1.34 -7.72 3.20
CA GLY A 154 -0.29 -8.61 2.69
C GLY A 154 -0.79 -10.01 2.35
N VAL A 155 -1.71 -10.59 3.14
CA VAL A 155 -2.36 -11.87 2.81
C VAL A 155 -3.19 -11.75 1.53
N GLY A 156 -3.94 -10.66 1.37
CA GLY A 156 -4.69 -10.37 0.15
C GLY A 156 -3.77 -10.32 -1.09
N ASN A 157 -2.58 -9.75 -0.94
CA ASN A 157 -1.58 -9.67 -2.00
C ASN A 157 -1.07 -11.04 -2.47
N ILE A 158 -1.04 -12.04 -1.60
CA ILE A 158 -0.65 -13.42 -1.95
C ILE A 158 -1.84 -14.16 -2.56
N VAL A 159 -3.01 -14.05 -1.94
CA VAL A 159 -4.21 -14.79 -2.35
C VAL A 159 -4.74 -14.33 -3.71
N GLY A 160 -4.62 -13.02 -4.02
CA GLY A 160 -5.10 -12.45 -5.28
C GLY A 160 -4.54 -13.14 -6.53
N PRO A 161 -3.21 -13.15 -6.74
CA PRO A 161 -2.60 -13.85 -7.86
C PRO A 161 -2.88 -15.36 -7.90
N LEU A 162 -3.00 -16.01 -6.73
CA LEU A 162 -3.35 -17.44 -6.66
C LEU A 162 -4.76 -17.71 -7.19
N ILE A 163 -5.72 -16.86 -6.83
CA ILE A 163 -7.08 -16.94 -7.40
C ILE A 163 -7.02 -16.71 -8.91
N LEU A 164 -6.31 -15.67 -9.35
CA LEU A 164 -6.21 -15.33 -10.77
C LEU A 164 -5.62 -16.48 -11.61
N SER A 165 -4.60 -17.15 -11.07
CA SER A 165 -3.95 -18.27 -11.78
C SER A 165 -4.89 -19.44 -12.11
N GLN A 166 -6.02 -19.56 -11.39
CA GLN A 166 -7.05 -20.58 -11.68
C GLN A 166 -7.98 -20.18 -12.83
N PHE A 167 -8.05 -18.89 -13.17
CA PHE A 167 -8.91 -18.35 -14.20
C PHE A 167 -8.16 -18.00 -15.50
N LEU A 168 -6.87 -17.74 -15.41
CA LEU A 168 -6.03 -17.48 -16.57
C LEU A 168 -5.38 -18.78 -17.04
N GLY A 169 -5.69 -19.17 -18.28
CA GLY A 169 -4.94 -20.20 -18.99
C GLY A 169 -3.51 -19.75 -19.34
N SER A 170 -2.77 -20.57 -20.08
CA SER A 170 -1.46 -20.19 -20.62
C SER A 170 -1.61 -18.99 -21.56
N THR A 171 -0.78 -17.97 -21.37
CA THR A 171 -0.76 -16.79 -22.24
C THR A 171 -0.20 -17.16 -23.60
N VAL A 172 -0.95 -16.88 -24.67
CA VAL A 172 -0.50 -17.02 -26.06
C VAL A 172 0.13 -15.70 -26.49
N ALA A 173 1.34 -15.73 -27.01
CA ALA A 173 2.02 -14.53 -27.48
C ALA A 173 1.42 -13.99 -28.79
N ALA A 174 1.51 -12.68 -29.02
CA ALA A 174 1.07 -12.03 -30.23
C ALA A 174 1.71 -12.68 -31.47
N GLY A 175 0.92 -12.90 -32.53
CA GLY A 175 1.37 -13.53 -33.74
C GLY A 175 1.45 -15.08 -33.73
N GLN A 176 1.19 -15.71 -32.58
CA GLN A 176 1.12 -17.19 -32.52
C GLN A 176 -0.27 -17.73 -32.93
N PRO A 177 -0.34 -18.96 -33.45
CA PRO A 177 -1.63 -19.63 -33.73
C PRO A 177 -2.52 -19.67 -32.48
N GLY A 178 -3.81 -19.37 -32.63
CA GLY A 178 -4.76 -19.32 -31.51
C GLY A 178 -4.78 -18.02 -30.70
N PHE A 179 -3.98 -16.98 -31.06
CA PHE A 179 -3.94 -15.71 -30.34
C PHE A 179 -5.31 -15.01 -30.28
N ALA A 180 -6.06 -14.98 -31.38
CA ALA A 180 -7.37 -14.32 -31.43
C ALA A 180 -8.39 -14.97 -30.49
N GLU A 181 -8.43 -16.31 -30.45
CA GLU A 181 -9.30 -17.06 -29.53
C GLU A 181 -8.88 -16.88 -28.08
N ALA A 182 -7.55 -16.93 -27.80
CA ALA A 182 -7.01 -16.69 -26.46
C ALA A 182 -7.28 -15.26 -25.97
N LYS A 183 -7.21 -14.25 -26.85
CA LYS A 183 -7.58 -12.85 -26.56
C LYS A 183 -9.04 -12.72 -26.15
N LEU A 184 -9.96 -13.33 -26.91
CA LEU A 184 -11.40 -13.31 -26.60
C LEU A 184 -11.69 -14.04 -25.27
N ALA A 185 -11.07 -15.20 -25.04
CA ALA A 185 -11.20 -15.94 -23.80
C ALA A 185 -10.66 -15.12 -22.59
N PHE A 186 -9.51 -14.47 -22.75
CA PHE A 186 -8.94 -13.58 -21.72
C PHE A 186 -9.87 -12.42 -21.40
N LEU A 187 -10.36 -11.68 -22.40
CA LEU A 187 -11.27 -10.54 -22.21
C LEU A 187 -12.58 -10.98 -21.54
N SER A 188 -13.11 -12.16 -21.89
CA SER A 188 -14.30 -12.74 -21.25
C SER A 188 -14.05 -13.11 -19.78
N SER A 189 -12.93 -13.78 -19.49
CA SER A 189 -12.53 -14.14 -18.12
C SER A 189 -12.30 -12.92 -17.26
N MET A 190 -11.61 -11.91 -17.81
CA MET A 190 -11.35 -10.63 -17.17
C MET A 190 -12.66 -9.90 -16.83
N ARG A 191 -13.60 -9.83 -17.77
CA ARG A 191 -14.94 -9.26 -17.54
C ARG A 191 -15.66 -9.97 -16.40
N GLY A 192 -15.70 -11.30 -16.41
CA GLY A 192 -16.32 -12.10 -15.35
C GLY A 192 -15.72 -11.81 -13.98
N MET A 193 -14.39 -11.74 -13.91
CA MET A 193 -13.67 -11.46 -12.68
C MET A 193 -13.99 -10.05 -12.14
N TYR A 194 -13.98 -9.02 -12.98
CA TYR A 194 -14.31 -7.65 -12.52
C TYR A 194 -15.77 -7.52 -12.08
N ILE A 195 -16.70 -8.27 -12.69
CA ILE A 195 -18.08 -8.34 -12.19
C ILE A 195 -18.12 -8.96 -10.80
N VAL A 196 -17.41 -10.06 -10.56
CA VAL A 196 -17.32 -10.69 -9.22
C VAL A 196 -16.71 -9.71 -8.22
N ILE A 197 -15.62 -9.03 -8.56
CA ILE A 197 -15.01 -8.00 -7.73
C ILE A 197 -16.03 -6.90 -7.40
N ALA A 198 -16.73 -6.37 -8.40
CA ALA A 198 -17.73 -5.33 -8.22
C ALA A 198 -18.86 -5.77 -7.27
N VAL A 199 -19.36 -7.00 -7.42
CA VAL A 199 -20.40 -7.56 -6.54
C VAL A 199 -19.91 -7.73 -5.12
N VAL A 200 -18.71 -8.28 -4.90
CA VAL A 200 -18.12 -8.43 -3.56
C VAL A 200 -17.94 -7.07 -2.90
N LEU A 201 -17.37 -6.10 -3.63
CA LEU A 201 -17.18 -4.74 -3.12
C LEU A 201 -18.51 -4.02 -2.86
N ALA A 202 -19.54 -4.24 -3.67
CA ALA A 202 -20.89 -3.70 -3.45
C ALA A 202 -21.53 -4.29 -2.19
N ILE A 203 -21.33 -5.58 -1.90
CA ILE A 203 -21.78 -6.20 -0.65
C ILE A 203 -21.05 -5.58 0.54
N VAL A 204 -19.73 -5.42 0.46
CA VAL A 204 -18.94 -4.74 1.50
C VAL A 204 -19.40 -3.30 1.69
N LEU A 205 -19.63 -2.56 0.61
CA LEU A 205 -20.18 -1.21 0.66
C LEU A 205 -21.53 -1.18 1.38
N ALA A 206 -22.43 -2.11 1.05
CA ALA A 206 -23.74 -2.23 1.71
C ALA A 206 -23.57 -2.47 3.22
N VAL A 207 -22.66 -3.35 3.64
CA VAL A 207 -22.37 -3.57 5.07
C VAL A 207 -21.93 -2.25 5.73
N PHE A 208 -21.02 -1.50 5.12
CA PHE A 208 -20.53 -0.23 5.67
C PHE A 208 -21.59 0.89 5.68
N LEU A 209 -22.57 0.85 4.79
CA LEU A 209 -23.71 1.80 4.84
C LEU A 209 -24.52 1.65 6.14
N PHE A 210 -24.74 0.42 6.60
CA PHE A 210 -25.59 0.13 7.77
C PHE A 210 -24.81 0.07 9.10
N VAL A 211 -23.52 -0.30 9.07
CA VAL A 211 -22.71 -0.39 10.30
C VAL A 211 -22.42 1.02 10.86
N LYS A 212 -22.56 1.17 12.17
CA LYS A 212 -22.14 2.38 12.89
C LYS A 212 -20.67 2.23 13.30
N LEU A 213 -19.82 3.04 12.72
CA LEU A 213 -18.41 3.12 13.11
C LEU A 213 -18.28 4.13 14.27
N PRO A 214 -17.58 3.81 15.36
CA PRO A 214 -17.31 4.75 16.44
C PRO A 214 -16.44 5.92 15.95
N THR A 215 -16.70 7.10 16.47
CA THR A 215 -15.87 8.28 16.22
C THR A 215 -14.60 8.20 17.07
N PRO A 216 -13.41 8.41 16.53
CA PRO A 216 -12.19 8.49 17.33
C PRO A 216 -12.26 9.63 18.37
N PRO A 217 -11.60 9.48 19.54
CA PRO A 217 -11.66 10.47 20.62
C PRO A 217 -11.33 11.91 20.20
N GLY A 218 -10.30 12.11 19.41
CA GLY A 218 -9.91 13.44 18.93
C GLY A 218 -10.94 14.10 18.01
N ASP A 219 -11.71 13.32 17.24
CA ASP A 219 -12.83 13.84 16.43
C ASP A 219 -14.05 14.17 17.32
N GLU A 220 -14.29 13.41 18.41
CA GLU A 220 -15.33 13.73 19.41
C GLU A 220 -15.03 15.06 20.11
N GLU A 221 -13.78 15.31 20.49
CA GLU A 221 -13.33 16.53 21.13
C GLU A 221 -13.42 17.74 20.20
N GLU A 222 -13.00 17.60 18.93
CA GLU A 222 -13.10 18.66 17.94
C GLU A 222 -14.56 19.06 17.69
N ALA A 223 -15.46 18.08 17.58
CA ALA A 223 -16.89 18.32 17.42
C ALA A 223 -17.54 18.99 18.65
N ALA A 224 -17.11 18.62 19.87
CA ALA A 224 -17.63 19.19 21.10
C ALA A 224 -17.18 20.65 21.32
N ASN A 225 -15.94 20.97 20.94
CA ASN A 225 -15.38 22.31 21.17
C ASN A 225 -15.75 23.33 20.08
N GLY A 226 -16.39 22.91 18.99
CA GLY A 226 -16.80 23.78 17.87
C GLY A 226 -15.63 24.44 17.12
N SER A 227 -14.39 24.06 17.43
CA SER A 227 -13.17 24.64 16.89
C SER A 227 -12.41 23.61 16.07
N ALA A 228 -12.86 23.39 14.83
CA ALA A 228 -11.99 22.75 13.85
C ALA A 228 -10.79 23.68 13.62
N GLU A 229 -9.65 23.37 14.22
CA GLU A 229 -8.41 24.08 13.91
C GLU A 229 -8.20 24.00 12.39
N LYS A 230 -8.08 25.14 11.71
CA LYS A 230 -7.84 25.18 10.26
C LYS A 230 -6.41 24.72 9.97
N VAL A 231 -6.15 23.42 10.19
CA VAL A 231 -4.86 22.83 9.87
C VAL A 231 -4.75 22.69 8.36
N THR A 232 -3.84 23.47 7.79
CA THR A 232 -3.49 23.38 6.37
C THR A 232 -2.30 22.47 6.14
N PHE A 233 -2.20 21.90 4.96
CA PHE A 233 -1.03 21.12 4.56
C PHE A 233 0.28 21.86 4.79
N GLY A 234 0.35 23.16 4.41
CA GLY A 234 1.53 23.98 4.61
C GLY A 234 1.88 24.24 6.07
N SER A 235 0.91 24.32 6.99
CA SER A 235 1.17 24.47 8.42
C SER A 235 1.76 23.18 9.05
N MET A 236 1.36 22.03 8.54
CA MET A 236 1.92 20.74 8.98
C MET A 236 3.36 20.54 8.52
N LEU A 237 3.68 20.90 7.27
CA LEU A 237 5.05 20.81 6.74
C LEU A 237 6.06 21.71 7.49
N LYS A 238 5.61 22.73 8.23
CA LYS A 238 6.46 23.52 9.10
C LYS A 238 6.90 22.76 10.37
N ARG A 239 6.26 21.64 10.69
CA ARG A 239 6.66 20.76 11.79
C ARG A 239 7.75 19.79 11.29
N PRO A 240 8.99 19.88 11.80
CA PRO A 240 10.11 19.11 11.22
C PRO A 240 9.86 17.61 11.19
N TYR A 241 9.36 17.01 12.29
CA TYR A 241 9.10 15.56 12.33
C TYR A 241 8.07 15.10 11.30
N PHE A 242 7.09 15.96 10.98
CA PHE A 242 6.08 15.64 9.95
C PHE A 242 6.67 15.72 8.55
N ALA A 243 7.39 16.79 8.21
CA ALA A 243 8.03 16.94 6.91
C ALA A 243 9.04 15.83 6.63
N LEU A 244 9.87 15.50 7.64
CA LEU A 244 10.81 14.38 7.57
C LEU A 244 10.09 13.04 7.43
N GLY A 245 8.93 12.87 8.08
CA GLY A 245 8.13 11.66 7.96
C GLY A 245 7.51 11.47 6.58
N VAL A 246 6.97 12.53 5.98
CA VAL A 246 6.46 12.49 4.59
C VAL A 246 7.58 12.14 3.61
N LEU A 247 8.79 12.69 3.80
CA LEU A 247 9.95 12.32 3.00
C LEU A 247 10.39 10.87 3.26
N ALA A 248 10.34 10.41 4.52
CA ALA A 248 10.68 9.03 4.87
C ALA A 248 9.71 8.03 4.23
N GLU A 249 8.42 8.35 4.19
CA GLU A 249 7.40 7.55 3.52
C GLU A 249 7.63 7.47 2.02
N PHE A 250 7.88 8.61 1.38
CA PHE A 250 8.20 8.70 -0.05
C PHE A 250 9.42 7.84 -0.42
N VAL A 251 10.51 7.99 0.33
CA VAL A 251 11.75 7.22 0.11
C VAL A 251 11.49 5.74 0.37
N PHE A 252 10.85 5.41 1.49
CA PHE A 252 10.63 4.03 1.89
C PHE A 252 9.80 3.25 0.86
N ILE A 253 8.61 3.78 0.49
CA ILE A 253 7.72 3.08 -0.43
C ILE A 253 8.36 2.93 -1.82
N GLY A 254 9.10 3.95 -2.24
CA GLY A 254 9.85 3.90 -3.50
C GLY A 254 10.91 2.82 -3.51
N LEU A 255 11.71 2.69 -2.46
CA LEU A 255 12.74 1.65 -2.34
C LEU A 255 12.15 0.24 -2.24
N GLN A 256 11.05 0.10 -1.49
CA GLN A 256 10.32 -1.17 -1.39
C GLN A 256 9.87 -1.66 -2.77
N VAL A 257 9.23 -0.79 -3.55
CA VAL A 257 8.72 -1.15 -4.89
C VAL A 257 9.87 -1.36 -5.88
N ALA A 258 10.90 -0.51 -5.84
CA ALA A 258 12.06 -0.63 -6.72
C ALA A 258 12.80 -1.95 -6.53
N GLY A 259 13.02 -2.35 -5.27
CA GLY A 259 13.67 -3.62 -4.98
C GLY A 259 12.87 -4.83 -5.52
N MET A 260 11.55 -4.83 -5.35
CA MET A 260 10.69 -5.89 -5.92
C MET A 260 10.75 -5.89 -7.46
N SER A 261 10.70 -4.73 -8.08
CA SER A 261 10.70 -4.58 -9.53
C SER A 261 12.01 -5.05 -10.17
N LEU A 262 13.15 -4.77 -9.54
CA LEU A 262 14.47 -5.13 -10.03
C LEU A 262 14.89 -6.55 -9.67
N PHE A 263 14.18 -7.20 -8.71
CA PHE A 263 14.60 -8.47 -8.12
C PHE A 263 14.84 -9.57 -9.15
N SER A 264 13.90 -9.83 -10.05
CA SER A 264 14.00 -10.95 -10.99
C SER A 264 15.20 -10.79 -11.94
N THR A 265 15.41 -9.57 -12.46
CA THR A 265 16.56 -9.25 -13.31
C THR A 265 17.87 -9.39 -12.54
N PHE A 266 17.92 -8.88 -11.31
CA PHE A 266 19.09 -9.01 -10.43
C PHE A 266 19.40 -10.47 -10.12
N ALA A 267 18.40 -11.27 -9.76
CA ALA A 267 18.57 -12.67 -9.42
C ALA A 267 19.11 -13.49 -10.60
N MET A 268 18.59 -13.27 -11.81
CA MET A 268 19.09 -13.94 -13.02
C MET A 268 20.53 -13.54 -13.38
N GLN A 269 20.93 -12.30 -13.08
CA GLN A 269 22.32 -11.86 -13.32
C GLN A 269 23.29 -12.40 -12.29
N GLN A 270 22.88 -12.52 -11.03
CA GLN A 270 23.76 -12.91 -9.91
C GLN A 270 23.84 -14.42 -9.70
N TRP A 271 22.80 -15.17 -10.08
CA TRP A 271 22.77 -16.61 -9.82
C TRP A 271 22.88 -17.42 -11.13
N PRO A 272 24.06 -18.01 -11.43
CA PRO A 272 24.24 -18.79 -12.64
C PRO A 272 23.21 -19.91 -12.79
N GLY A 273 22.58 -20.00 -13.96
CA GLY A 273 21.56 -21.01 -14.26
C GLY A 273 20.14 -20.67 -13.76
N MET A 274 19.94 -19.51 -13.12
CA MET A 274 18.60 -19.08 -12.74
C MET A 274 17.76 -18.71 -13.96
N THR A 275 16.61 -19.35 -14.10
CA THR A 275 15.62 -19.03 -15.15
C THR A 275 14.65 -17.96 -14.69
N ALA A 276 13.94 -17.32 -15.61
CA ALA A 276 12.88 -16.36 -15.27
C ALA A 276 11.79 -16.97 -14.38
N GLY A 277 11.42 -18.23 -14.61
CA GLY A 277 10.45 -18.96 -13.77
C GLY A 277 10.96 -19.19 -12.34
N THR A 278 12.24 -19.56 -12.19
CA THR A 278 12.85 -19.69 -10.85
C THR A 278 12.96 -18.34 -10.15
N ALA A 279 13.35 -17.27 -10.86
CA ALA A 279 13.41 -15.93 -10.30
C ALA A 279 12.03 -15.44 -9.81
N ALA A 280 10.95 -15.73 -10.56
CA ALA A 280 9.59 -15.43 -10.13
C ALA A 280 9.17 -16.22 -8.88
N ALA A 281 9.58 -17.48 -8.74
CA ALA A 281 9.35 -18.26 -7.53
C ALA A 281 10.08 -17.65 -6.31
N TYR A 282 11.33 -17.22 -6.46
CA TYR A 282 12.06 -16.53 -5.41
C TYR A 282 11.47 -15.13 -5.07
N LEU A 283 10.92 -14.40 -6.05
CA LEU A 283 10.16 -13.17 -5.80
C LEU A 283 8.91 -13.46 -4.94
N SER A 284 8.26 -14.60 -5.15
CA SER A 284 7.13 -15.03 -4.31
C SER A 284 7.58 -15.32 -2.87
N ILE A 285 8.76 -15.94 -2.67
CA ILE A 285 9.35 -16.13 -1.34
C ILE A 285 9.67 -14.80 -0.68
N LEU A 286 10.24 -13.83 -1.41
CA LEU A 286 10.50 -12.48 -0.94
C LEU A 286 9.21 -11.81 -0.46
N SER A 287 8.13 -11.88 -1.24
CA SER A 287 6.80 -11.34 -0.91
C SER A 287 6.18 -12.04 0.31
N LEU A 288 6.40 -13.36 0.44
CA LEU A 288 5.98 -14.12 1.61
C LEU A 288 6.73 -13.66 2.87
N LEU A 289 8.06 -13.50 2.82
CA LEU A 289 8.86 -13.00 3.94
C LEU A 289 8.45 -11.58 4.35
N PHE A 290 8.13 -10.73 3.37
CA PHE A 290 7.57 -9.40 3.63
C PHE A 290 6.26 -9.48 4.43
N THR A 291 5.35 -10.37 4.07
CA THR A 291 4.08 -10.55 4.78
C THR A 291 4.30 -11.18 6.17
N VAL A 292 5.13 -12.22 6.25
CA VAL A 292 5.50 -12.88 7.52
C VAL A 292 6.17 -11.88 8.47
N GLY A 293 7.06 -11.02 7.95
CA GLY A 293 7.73 -9.98 8.73
C GLY A 293 6.74 -9.04 9.44
N ARG A 294 5.64 -8.67 8.79
CA ARG A 294 4.57 -7.87 9.42
C ARG A 294 3.90 -8.61 10.57
N PHE A 295 3.52 -9.88 10.38
CA PHE A 295 2.88 -10.68 11.43
C PHE A 295 3.83 -10.90 12.62
N VAL A 296 5.09 -11.24 12.37
CA VAL A 296 6.10 -11.44 13.42
C VAL A 296 6.39 -10.15 14.19
N SER A 297 6.43 -9.03 13.49
CA SER A 297 6.73 -7.73 14.11
C SER A 297 5.58 -7.15 14.94
N THR A 298 4.32 -7.54 14.66
CA THR A 298 3.15 -7.06 15.41
C THR A 298 3.26 -7.32 16.92
N PRO A 299 3.50 -8.55 17.41
CA PRO A 299 3.66 -8.78 18.85
C PRO A 299 4.96 -8.17 19.42
N ILE A 300 5.98 -7.94 18.61
CA ILE A 300 7.21 -7.27 19.04
C ILE A 300 6.91 -5.79 19.33
N MET A 301 6.11 -5.13 18.48
CA MET A 301 5.68 -3.73 18.68
C MET A 301 4.81 -3.53 19.93
N ALA A 302 4.20 -4.58 20.48
CA ALA A 302 3.50 -4.50 21.75
C ALA A 302 4.45 -4.30 22.95
N LYS A 303 5.74 -4.60 22.80
CA LYS A 303 6.75 -4.60 23.86
C LYS A 303 7.92 -3.64 23.59
N VAL A 304 8.15 -3.32 22.32
CA VAL A 304 9.29 -2.51 21.86
C VAL A 304 8.75 -1.25 21.18
N ASP A 305 9.37 -0.11 21.48
CA ASP A 305 9.07 1.17 20.83
C ASP A 305 9.16 1.01 19.29
N ALA A 306 8.11 1.42 18.60
CA ALA A 306 7.99 1.21 17.15
C ALA A 306 9.08 1.95 16.36
N GLY A 307 9.50 3.13 16.81
CA GLY A 307 10.59 3.90 16.20
C GLY A 307 11.94 3.21 16.34
N LYS A 308 12.22 2.60 17.50
CA LYS A 308 13.45 1.82 17.72
C LYS A 308 13.43 0.55 16.84
N LEU A 309 12.29 -0.14 16.78
CA LEU A 309 12.15 -1.33 15.94
C LEU A 309 12.36 -0.98 14.47
N LEU A 310 11.76 0.11 14.00
CA LEU A 310 11.98 0.63 12.64
C LEU A 310 13.46 0.91 12.38
N GLY A 311 14.14 1.58 13.31
CA GLY A 311 15.57 1.88 13.20
C GLY A 311 16.43 0.64 13.03
N VAL A 312 16.20 -0.40 13.84
CA VAL A 312 16.91 -1.69 13.73
C VAL A 312 16.61 -2.38 12.40
N TYR A 313 15.33 -2.46 12.02
CA TYR A 313 14.90 -3.14 10.81
C TYR A 313 15.43 -2.45 9.53
N MET A 314 15.36 -1.13 9.47
CA MET A 314 15.87 -0.39 8.32
C MET A 314 17.40 -0.42 8.22
N THR A 315 18.10 -0.45 9.36
CA THR A 315 19.56 -0.66 9.38
C THR A 315 19.91 -2.06 8.87
N ALA A 316 19.19 -3.10 9.30
CA ALA A 316 19.37 -4.45 8.78
C ALA A 316 19.10 -4.52 7.28
N SER A 317 18.04 -3.85 6.79
CA SER A 317 17.73 -3.75 5.37
C SER A 317 18.86 -3.08 4.59
N ALA A 318 19.41 -1.96 5.10
CA ALA A 318 20.53 -1.25 4.48
C ALA A 318 21.76 -2.16 4.36
N VAL A 319 22.10 -2.91 5.41
CA VAL A 319 23.22 -3.87 5.40
C VAL A 319 22.99 -4.97 4.37
N LEU A 320 21.79 -5.55 4.32
CA LEU A 320 21.46 -6.62 3.38
C LEU A 320 21.42 -6.13 1.91
N PHE A 321 20.95 -4.91 1.66
CA PHE A 321 21.04 -4.29 0.34
C PHE A 321 22.49 -3.95 -0.06
N PHE A 322 23.34 -3.59 0.92
CA PHE A 322 24.77 -3.44 0.66
C PHE A 322 25.43 -4.78 0.31
N VAL A 323 25.06 -5.88 0.99
CA VAL A 323 25.52 -7.24 0.60
C VAL A 323 25.01 -7.61 -0.80
N ALA A 324 23.77 -7.23 -1.15
CA ALA A 324 23.27 -7.43 -2.52
C ALA A 324 24.09 -6.64 -3.54
N PHE A 325 24.43 -5.38 -3.24
CA PHE A 325 25.32 -4.54 -4.09
C PHE A 325 26.68 -5.19 -4.37
N LEU A 326 27.29 -5.87 -3.39
CA LEU A 326 28.62 -6.50 -3.55
C LEU A 326 28.68 -7.57 -4.65
N GLY A 327 27.56 -8.06 -5.14
CA GLY A 327 27.53 -9.00 -6.27
C GLY A 327 28.15 -10.36 -5.96
N LEU A 328 27.90 -10.90 -4.77
CA LEU A 328 28.46 -12.17 -4.28
C LEU A 328 27.69 -13.41 -4.79
N GLY A 329 27.12 -13.32 -5.99
CA GLY A 329 26.35 -14.41 -6.58
C GLY A 329 25.07 -14.75 -5.79
N PRO A 330 24.78 -16.05 -5.55
CA PRO A 330 23.59 -16.48 -4.82
C PRO A 330 23.43 -15.86 -3.42
N VAL A 331 24.54 -15.52 -2.74
CA VAL A 331 24.52 -14.88 -1.42
C VAL A 331 23.85 -13.51 -1.49
N SER A 332 24.12 -12.73 -2.54
CA SER A 332 23.50 -11.43 -2.76
C SER A 332 21.99 -11.57 -3.01
N VAL A 333 21.57 -12.58 -3.74
CA VAL A 333 20.14 -12.85 -4.00
C VAL A 333 19.41 -13.21 -2.70
N VAL A 334 20.00 -14.10 -1.90
CA VAL A 334 19.45 -14.49 -0.58
C VAL A 334 19.40 -13.28 0.36
N ALA A 335 20.44 -12.45 0.39
CA ALA A 335 20.46 -11.24 1.21
C ALA A 335 19.30 -10.31 0.84
N MET A 336 19.04 -10.12 -0.45
CA MET A 336 17.91 -9.30 -0.91
C MET A 336 16.56 -9.89 -0.51
N ILE A 337 16.38 -11.22 -0.60
CA ILE A 337 15.16 -11.91 -0.16
C ILE A 337 14.94 -11.70 1.34
N VAL A 338 15.97 -11.95 2.15
CA VAL A 338 15.88 -11.81 3.62
C VAL A 338 15.64 -10.36 4.05
N SER A 339 16.14 -9.37 3.29
CA SER A 339 15.94 -7.96 3.61
C SER A 339 14.45 -7.59 3.69
N TYR A 340 13.59 -8.25 2.90
CA TYR A 340 12.16 -7.94 2.87
C TYR A 340 11.39 -8.34 4.14
N LEU A 341 11.94 -9.25 4.92
CA LEU A 341 11.43 -9.48 6.28
C LEU A 341 11.55 -8.19 7.13
N PHE A 342 12.67 -7.49 7.02
CA PHE A 342 12.93 -6.25 7.74
C PHE A 342 12.26 -5.04 7.08
N VAL A 343 12.20 -4.96 5.75
CA VAL A 343 11.47 -3.92 5.01
C VAL A 343 9.98 -3.90 5.38
N SER A 344 9.42 -5.00 5.81
CA SER A 344 7.97 -5.24 5.98
C SER A 344 7.21 -4.19 6.80
N ILE A 345 7.82 -3.62 7.85
CA ILE A 345 7.15 -2.72 8.81
C ILE A 345 7.27 -1.23 8.45
N GLY A 346 8.05 -0.87 7.43
CA GLY A 346 8.40 0.53 7.18
C GLY A 346 7.18 1.41 6.98
N TYR A 347 6.31 1.07 6.02
CA TYR A 347 5.11 1.83 5.73
C TYR A 347 4.22 2.08 6.96
N PRO A 348 3.71 1.05 7.66
CA PRO A 348 2.81 1.28 8.79
C PRO A 348 3.45 2.03 9.95
N VAL A 349 4.76 1.85 10.18
CA VAL A 349 5.44 2.51 11.29
C VAL A 349 5.76 3.96 10.96
N VAL A 350 6.30 4.25 9.78
CA VAL A 350 6.55 5.65 9.35
C VAL A 350 5.24 6.42 9.34
N PHE A 351 4.17 5.84 8.78
CA PHE A 351 2.84 6.45 8.74
C PHE A 351 2.35 6.84 10.15
N SER A 352 2.37 5.91 11.10
CA SER A 352 1.88 6.17 12.46
C SER A 352 2.77 7.15 13.22
N LEU A 353 4.10 7.04 13.14
CA LEU A 353 5.04 7.97 13.78
C LEU A 353 4.88 9.40 13.26
N THR A 354 4.64 9.55 11.96
CA THR A 354 4.46 10.87 11.34
C THR A 354 3.17 11.56 11.81
N LEU A 355 2.14 10.78 12.16
CA LEU A 355 0.87 11.28 12.68
C LEU A 355 0.82 11.39 14.21
N THR A 356 1.92 11.08 14.90
CA THR A 356 1.99 11.20 16.37
C THR A 356 1.71 12.64 16.81
N GLY A 357 0.88 12.80 17.84
CA GLY A 357 0.50 14.10 18.40
C GLY A 357 -0.53 14.89 17.59
N PHE A 358 -0.95 14.41 16.42
CA PHE A 358 -2.09 15.00 15.72
C PHE A 358 -3.40 14.32 16.12
N GLN A 359 -4.50 15.09 16.08
CA GLN A 359 -5.85 14.63 16.36
C GLN A 359 -6.85 15.28 15.38
N GLY A 360 -8.05 14.74 15.29
CA GLY A 360 -9.16 15.32 14.53
C GLY A 360 -8.83 15.58 13.05
N SER A 361 -9.10 16.79 12.59
CA SER A 361 -8.91 17.22 11.20
C SER A 361 -7.43 17.25 10.78
N ALA A 362 -6.50 17.42 11.73
CA ALA A 362 -5.07 17.39 11.46
C ALA A 362 -4.61 15.99 11.03
N VAL A 363 -5.12 14.94 11.66
CA VAL A 363 -4.82 13.54 11.27
C VAL A 363 -5.28 13.26 9.83
N LYS A 364 -6.47 13.73 9.46
CA LYS A 364 -7.03 13.55 8.11
C LYS A 364 -6.20 14.28 7.05
N THR A 365 -5.73 15.50 7.36
CA THR A 365 -4.81 16.26 6.48
C THR A 365 -3.45 15.56 6.36
N GLY A 366 -2.89 15.14 7.48
CA GLY A 366 -1.59 14.47 7.52
C GLY A 366 -1.61 13.13 6.79
N SER A 367 -2.67 12.36 6.94
CA SER A 367 -2.87 11.12 6.19
C SER A 367 -2.86 11.35 4.67
N SER A 368 -3.51 12.42 4.19
CA SER A 368 -3.48 12.72 2.76
C SER A 368 -2.07 13.00 2.25
N ALA A 369 -1.23 13.69 3.05
CA ALA A 369 0.17 13.93 2.69
C ALA A 369 0.97 12.63 2.57
N LEU A 370 0.78 11.71 3.52
CA LEU A 370 1.45 10.42 3.53
C LEU A 370 0.99 9.53 2.37
N VAL A 371 -0.30 9.54 2.05
CA VAL A 371 -0.82 8.80 0.88
C VAL A 371 -0.35 9.43 -0.44
N MET A 372 -0.24 10.76 -0.53
CA MET A 372 0.40 11.40 -1.69
C MET A 372 1.86 10.99 -1.86
N SER A 373 2.60 10.76 -0.78
CA SER A 373 4.01 10.35 -0.83
C SER A 373 4.21 8.96 -1.44
N ILE A 374 3.15 8.14 -1.57
CA ILE A 374 3.18 6.85 -2.28
C ILE A 374 3.58 7.01 -3.75
N VAL A 375 3.50 8.21 -4.32
CA VAL A 375 4.06 8.51 -5.66
C VAL A 375 5.57 8.18 -5.75
N GLY A 376 6.28 8.09 -4.63
CA GLY A 376 7.64 7.57 -4.56
C GLY A 376 7.79 6.17 -5.18
N ALA A 377 6.74 5.34 -5.12
CA ALA A 377 6.66 4.03 -5.76
C ALA A 377 6.69 4.08 -7.31
N ALA A 378 6.42 5.24 -7.91
CA ALA A 378 6.62 5.45 -9.35
C ALA A 378 8.01 6.03 -9.64
N LEU A 379 8.46 7.02 -8.88
CA LEU A 379 9.64 7.83 -9.19
C LEU A 379 10.96 7.13 -8.85
N ILE A 380 11.05 6.48 -7.69
CA ILE A 380 12.30 5.83 -7.26
C ILE A 380 12.63 4.58 -8.11
N PRO A 381 11.66 3.70 -8.46
CA PRO A 381 11.94 2.60 -9.38
C PRO A 381 12.44 3.10 -10.75
N LEU A 382 11.86 4.18 -11.29
CA LEU A 382 12.34 4.78 -12.53
C LEU A 382 13.79 5.27 -12.42
N LEU A 383 14.12 5.96 -11.33
CA LEU A 383 15.49 6.39 -11.05
C LEU A 383 16.44 5.20 -10.94
N MET A 384 16.08 4.18 -10.17
CA MET A 384 16.93 3.01 -9.98
C MET A 384 17.07 2.19 -11.26
N SER A 385 16.02 2.09 -12.10
CA SER A 385 16.12 1.46 -13.42
C SER A 385 17.06 2.22 -14.36
N ALA A 386 16.97 3.55 -14.40
CA ALA A 386 17.89 4.37 -15.20
C ALA A 386 19.35 4.21 -14.75
N ILE A 387 19.60 4.09 -13.44
CA ILE A 387 20.94 3.81 -12.91
C ILE A 387 21.37 2.39 -13.27
N ALA A 388 20.46 1.40 -13.23
CA ALA A 388 20.75 0.04 -13.63
C ALA A 388 21.16 -0.06 -15.10
N ASP A 389 20.50 0.67 -15.97
CA ASP A 389 20.82 0.74 -17.40
C ASP A 389 22.18 1.43 -17.65
N ALA A 390 22.50 2.48 -16.90
CA ALA A 390 23.72 3.25 -17.08
C ALA A 390 24.96 2.64 -16.41
N ALA A 391 24.83 2.07 -15.23
CA ALA A 391 25.94 1.66 -14.36
C ALA A 391 25.85 0.22 -13.85
N GLY A 392 24.79 -0.50 -14.22
CA GLY A 392 24.53 -1.88 -13.80
C GLY A 392 23.62 -1.98 -12.56
N ILE A 393 22.93 -3.12 -12.48
CA ILE A 393 21.87 -3.34 -11.48
C ILE A 393 22.40 -3.32 -10.04
N ASN A 394 23.62 -3.78 -9.81
CA ASN A 394 24.25 -3.74 -8.50
C ASN A 394 24.40 -2.30 -7.99
N VAL A 395 24.86 -1.38 -8.86
CA VAL A 395 24.98 0.05 -8.52
C VAL A 395 23.62 0.66 -8.22
N ALA A 396 22.58 0.28 -8.96
CA ALA A 396 21.22 0.72 -8.67
C ALA A 396 20.77 0.32 -7.25
N LEU A 397 21.11 -0.89 -6.79
CA LEU A 397 20.79 -1.35 -5.44
C LEU A 397 21.51 -0.55 -4.34
N LEU A 398 22.68 0.04 -4.65
CA LEU A 398 23.40 0.89 -3.68
C LEU A 398 22.59 2.15 -3.30
N VAL A 399 21.72 2.65 -4.18
CA VAL A 399 20.81 3.79 -3.90
C VAL A 399 19.88 3.48 -2.73
N ALA A 400 19.51 2.22 -2.53
CA ALA A 400 18.65 1.83 -1.42
C ALA A 400 19.33 1.97 -0.05
N VAL A 401 20.65 1.83 0.01
CA VAL A 401 21.40 1.87 1.29
C VAL A 401 21.23 3.20 2.03
N PRO A 402 21.58 4.38 1.46
CA PRO A 402 21.36 5.64 2.13
C PRO A 402 19.87 5.93 2.40
N GLY A 403 18.97 5.45 1.53
CA GLY A 403 17.53 5.62 1.75
C GLY A 403 17.03 4.85 2.96
N PHE A 404 17.38 3.57 3.13
CA PHE A 404 17.04 2.82 4.33
C PHE A 404 17.70 3.38 5.58
N LEU A 405 18.94 3.86 5.50
CA LEU A 405 19.61 4.54 6.63
C LEU A 405 18.90 5.85 7.01
N TYR A 406 18.38 6.59 6.03
CA TYR A 406 17.55 7.76 6.32
C TYR A 406 16.25 7.38 7.05
N VAL A 407 15.55 6.33 6.63
CA VAL A 407 14.34 5.85 7.30
C VAL A 407 14.67 5.30 8.70
N ALA A 408 15.81 4.64 8.88
CA ALA A 408 16.30 4.20 10.20
C ALA A 408 16.53 5.39 11.12
N TRP A 409 17.24 6.42 10.64
CA TRP A 409 17.47 7.66 11.37
C TRP A 409 16.16 8.37 11.72
N TYR A 410 15.19 8.40 10.79
CA TYR A 410 13.88 8.97 11.05
C TYR A 410 13.18 8.25 12.22
N GLY A 411 13.16 6.93 12.23
CA GLY A 411 12.56 6.14 13.32
C GLY A 411 13.23 6.37 14.68
N LEU A 412 14.57 6.48 14.72
CA LEU A 412 15.33 6.63 15.97
C LEU A 412 15.29 8.07 16.52
N PHE A 413 15.39 9.06 15.63
CA PHE A 413 15.61 10.46 15.98
C PHE A 413 14.66 11.43 15.30
N GLY A 414 14.47 11.30 13.98
CA GLY A 414 13.75 12.27 13.13
C GLY A 414 12.30 12.46 13.56
N CYS A 415 11.60 11.40 13.96
CA CYS A 415 10.21 11.42 14.41
C CYS A 415 9.98 12.20 15.71
N LYS A 416 11.05 12.57 16.40
CA LYS A 416 11.00 13.30 17.68
C LYS A 416 11.41 14.78 17.55
N ILE A 417 11.93 15.20 16.40
CA ILE A 417 12.44 16.57 16.17
C ILE A 417 11.28 17.55 16.12
N GLY A 418 11.20 18.45 17.10
CA GLY A 418 10.12 19.45 17.18
C GLY A 418 8.78 18.88 17.68
N LEU A 419 8.78 17.65 18.20
CA LEU A 419 7.64 17.12 18.95
C LEU A 419 7.74 17.66 20.38
N GLU A 420 6.80 18.51 20.80
CA GLU A 420 6.72 18.96 22.18
C GLU A 420 6.42 17.74 23.07
N ARG A 421 7.34 17.41 23.97
CA ARG A 421 7.09 16.41 25.02
C ARG A 421 6.07 16.99 25.99
N LYS A 422 4.82 16.52 25.92
CA LYS A 422 3.85 16.74 27.01
C LYS A 422 4.20 15.91 28.22
#